data_fc69262f2c9fa1f55ed4533f0051ae90
#
_entry.id   fc69262f2c9fa1f55ed4533f0051ae90
#
_cell.length_a   1.000
_cell.length_b   1.000
_cell.length_c   1.000
_cell.angle_alpha   90.00
_cell.angle_beta   90.00
_cell.angle_gamma   90.00
#
_symmetry.space_group_name_H-M   'P 1'
#
loop_
_entity.id
_entity.type
_entity.pdbx_description
1 polymer ?
#
loop_
_entity_poly.entity_id
_entity_poly.type
_entity_poly.pdbx_seq_one_letter_code
_entity_poly.pdbx_strand_id
1 'polypeptide(L)'
;MSRVYFTDRDLGKQFPRILAEAGVAVERHADLFPPEGSDEQWLEYCGASGRVAISHNSRIRYVPNELAAVKRFQVSLFIVVGKVPAAELAHNFIRTLQRIESMLDERRPPFIAKVYRPAAVDIARSATAAGHVELWYPKQ
;
A
#
# COMPACT_ATOMS: atom_id res chain seq x y z
N MET A 1 -4.33 16.71 8.43
CA MET A 1 -3.64 15.70 9.20
C MET A 1 -2.75 14.85 8.30
N SER A 2 -1.55 14.63 8.74
CA SER A 2 -0.60 13.79 7.99
C SER A 2 -0.88 12.33 8.25
N ARG A 3 -0.93 11.55 7.19
CA ARG A 3 -1.01 10.09 7.29
C ARG A 3 0.39 9.51 7.34
N VAL A 4 0.54 8.42 8.07
CA VAL A 4 1.78 7.65 8.10
C VAL A 4 1.51 6.33 7.38
N TYR A 5 2.36 6.02 6.42
CA TYR A 5 2.28 4.80 5.64
C TYR A 5 3.26 3.78 6.20
N PHE A 6 2.86 2.52 6.16
CA PHE A 6 3.70 1.41 6.61
C PHE A 6 3.99 0.53 5.40
N THR A 7 5.27 0.22 5.18
CA THR A 7 5.67 -0.63 4.05
C THR A 7 6.03 -2.03 4.52
N ASP A 8 5.41 -3.04 3.90
CA ASP A 8 5.71 -4.44 4.16
C ASP A 8 7.13 -4.78 3.68
N ARG A 9 7.68 -5.82 4.27
CA ARG A 9 9.05 -6.28 3.97
C ARG A 9 9.26 -6.61 2.50
N ASP A 10 8.23 -7.09 1.79
CA ASP A 10 8.34 -7.45 0.38
C ASP A 10 8.60 -6.26 -0.54
N LEU A 11 8.46 -5.04 -0.04
CA LEU A 11 8.78 -3.82 -0.79
C LEU A 11 10.25 -3.41 -0.68
N GLY A 12 11.03 -4.07 0.18
CA GLY A 12 12.46 -3.83 0.34
C GLY A 12 12.78 -2.48 0.95
N LYS A 13 13.98 -1.97 0.65
CA LYS A 13 14.48 -0.72 1.23
C LYS A 13 14.24 0.49 0.34
N GLN A 14 14.26 0.27 -0.97
CA GLN A 14 14.21 1.36 -1.93
C GLN A 14 12.83 2.02 -2.01
N PHE A 15 11.77 1.22 -1.96
CA PHE A 15 10.40 1.73 -2.00
C PHE A 15 10.14 2.73 -0.87
N PRO A 16 10.32 2.38 0.41
CA PRO A 16 10.08 3.34 1.49
C PRO A 16 11.03 4.53 1.45
N ARG A 17 12.28 4.35 1.00
CA ARG A 17 13.22 5.45 0.90
C ARG A 17 12.75 6.50 -0.11
N ILE A 18 12.27 6.06 -1.26
CA ILE A 18 11.76 6.98 -2.29
C ILE A 18 10.54 7.74 -1.78
N LEU A 19 9.64 7.07 -1.08
CA LEU A 19 8.49 7.74 -0.47
C LEU A 19 8.95 8.82 0.52
N ALA A 20 9.90 8.48 1.39
CA ALA A 20 10.40 9.42 2.38
C ALA A 20 11.08 10.63 1.73
N GLU A 21 11.83 10.40 0.65
CA GLU A 21 12.48 11.49 -0.08
C GLU A 21 11.48 12.42 -0.76
N ALA A 22 10.30 11.91 -1.07
CA ALA A 22 9.21 12.70 -1.65
C ALA A 22 8.35 13.41 -0.58
N GLY A 23 8.73 13.31 0.69
CA GLY A 23 8.01 13.97 1.78
C GLY A 23 6.88 13.16 2.39
N VAL A 24 6.76 11.90 2.05
CA VAL A 24 5.72 11.01 2.59
C VAL A 24 6.23 10.40 3.89
N ALA A 25 5.46 10.50 4.97
CA ALA A 25 5.80 9.88 6.24
C ALA A 25 5.63 8.36 6.10
N VAL A 26 6.68 7.61 6.37
CA VAL A 26 6.69 6.17 6.14
C VAL A 26 7.45 5.45 7.25
N GLU A 27 6.93 4.28 7.64
CA GLU A 27 7.57 3.34 8.55
C GLU A 27 7.82 2.04 7.80
N ARG A 28 8.93 1.37 8.10
CA ARG A 28 9.28 0.12 7.44
C ARG A 28 9.09 -1.05 8.38
N HIS A 29 8.60 -2.16 7.83
CA HIS A 29 8.48 -3.42 8.56
C HIS A 29 9.79 -3.81 9.26
N ALA A 30 10.91 -3.69 8.54
CA ALA A 30 12.22 -4.11 9.06
C ALA A 30 12.67 -3.33 10.30
N ASP A 31 12.16 -2.13 10.51
CA ASP A 31 12.51 -1.31 11.67
C ASP A 31 11.68 -1.65 12.91
N LEU A 32 10.57 -2.34 12.74
CA LEU A 32 9.61 -2.57 13.81
C LEU A 32 9.36 -4.06 14.12
N PHE A 33 9.62 -4.94 13.17
CA PHE A 33 9.30 -6.37 13.29
C PHE A 33 10.44 -7.24 12.80
N PRO A 34 10.59 -8.45 13.38
CA PRO A 34 11.58 -9.41 12.89
C PRO A 34 11.18 -9.98 11.53
N PRO A 35 12.16 -10.41 10.70
CA PRO A 35 11.86 -10.94 9.37
C PRO A 35 10.90 -12.14 9.36
N GLU A 36 10.94 -12.95 10.39
CA GLU A 36 10.10 -14.16 10.53
C GLU A 36 8.74 -13.88 11.16
N GLY A 37 8.43 -12.62 11.48
CA GLY A 37 7.14 -12.25 12.04
C GLY A 37 6.01 -12.49 11.06
N SER A 38 4.83 -12.85 11.55
CA SER A 38 3.66 -13.08 10.72
C SER A 38 3.08 -11.78 10.17
N ASP A 39 2.36 -11.88 9.05
CA ASP A 39 1.65 -10.72 8.50
C ASP A 39 0.58 -10.21 9.47
N GLU A 40 0.00 -11.09 10.27
CA GLU A 40 -0.99 -10.70 11.28
C GLU A 40 -0.44 -9.69 12.27
N GLN A 41 0.85 -9.81 12.64
CA GLN A 41 1.46 -8.89 13.59
C GLN A 41 1.53 -7.47 13.07
N TRP A 42 1.99 -7.28 11.84
CA TRP A 42 2.09 -5.92 11.32
C TRP A 42 0.72 -5.37 10.90
N LEU A 43 -0.21 -6.24 10.50
CA LEU A 43 -1.58 -5.81 10.22
C LEU A 43 -2.24 -5.29 11.51
N GLU A 44 -2.07 -5.99 12.62
CA GLU A 44 -2.57 -5.52 13.92
C GLU A 44 -1.98 -4.17 14.28
N TYR A 45 -0.68 -4.01 14.13
CA TYR A 45 0.00 -2.76 14.41
C TYR A 45 -0.58 -1.61 13.57
N CYS A 46 -0.73 -1.83 12.28
CA CYS A 46 -1.27 -0.81 11.38
C CYS A 46 -2.69 -0.41 11.76
N GLY A 47 -3.54 -1.38 12.06
CA GLY A 47 -4.91 -1.10 12.47
C GLY A 47 -4.99 -0.34 13.77
N ALA A 48 -4.22 -0.78 14.79
CA ALA A 48 -4.23 -0.16 16.11
C ALA A 48 -3.66 1.26 16.10
N SER A 49 -2.67 1.52 15.25
CA SER A 49 -1.99 2.82 15.21
C SER A 49 -2.48 3.75 14.10
N GLY A 50 -3.43 3.30 13.29
CA GLY A 50 -3.96 4.11 12.19
C GLY A 50 -2.98 4.28 11.03
N ARG A 51 -2.02 3.38 10.87
CA ARG A 51 -1.08 3.42 9.75
C ARG A 51 -1.76 2.88 8.49
N VAL A 52 -1.48 3.50 7.36
CA VAL A 52 -1.94 3.01 6.06
C VAL A 52 -0.93 1.98 5.57
N ALA A 53 -1.36 0.75 5.36
CA ALA A 53 -0.45 -0.35 5.00
C ALA A 53 -0.26 -0.44 3.49
N ILE A 54 0.97 -0.70 3.06
CA ILE A 54 1.33 -0.92 1.66
C ILE A 54 2.06 -2.24 1.56
N SER A 55 1.66 -3.10 0.62
CA SER A 55 2.29 -4.38 0.37
C SER A 55 2.32 -4.67 -1.13
N HIS A 56 3.19 -5.58 -1.54
CA HIS A 56 3.20 -6.12 -2.91
C HIS A 56 2.56 -7.51 -2.94
N ASN A 57 2.18 -8.04 -1.79
CA ASN A 57 1.63 -9.39 -1.65
C ASN A 57 0.14 -9.44 -1.99
N SER A 58 -0.18 -9.78 -3.23
CA SER A 58 -1.56 -9.87 -3.69
C SER A 58 -2.32 -11.08 -3.10
N ARG A 59 -1.63 -11.97 -2.39
CA ARG A 59 -2.26 -13.16 -1.81
C ARG A 59 -2.98 -12.90 -0.50
N ILE A 60 -2.74 -11.76 0.13
CA ILE A 60 -3.34 -11.43 1.44
C ILE A 60 -4.86 -11.63 1.44
N ARG A 61 -5.54 -11.24 0.37
CA ARG A 61 -6.98 -11.39 0.26
C ARG A 61 -7.44 -12.86 0.31
N TYR A 62 -6.56 -13.78 -0.13
CA TYR A 62 -6.90 -15.20 -0.24
C TYR A 62 -6.38 -16.05 0.91
N VAL A 63 -5.57 -15.48 1.80
CA VAL A 63 -5.07 -16.19 2.99
C VAL A 63 -6.04 -15.89 4.14
N PRO A 64 -6.79 -16.90 4.64
CA PRO A 64 -7.87 -16.63 5.60
C PRO A 64 -7.44 -15.84 6.85
N ASN A 65 -6.29 -16.19 7.43
CA ASN A 65 -5.83 -15.52 8.65
C ASN A 65 -5.44 -14.07 8.40
N GLU A 66 -4.85 -13.79 7.23
CA GLU A 66 -4.43 -12.44 6.88
C GLU A 66 -5.63 -11.57 6.55
N LEU A 67 -6.59 -12.10 5.78
CA LEU A 67 -7.83 -11.38 5.49
C LEU A 67 -8.61 -11.10 6.78
N ALA A 68 -8.68 -12.10 7.67
CA ALA A 68 -9.34 -11.91 8.96
C ALA A 68 -8.68 -10.80 9.77
N ALA A 69 -7.34 -10.70 9.71
CA ALA A 69 -6.61 -9.63 10.40
C ALA A 69 -6.92 -8.26 9.83
N VAL A 70 -7.00 -8.13 8.50
CA VAL A 70 -7.41 -6.87 7.86
C VAL A 70 -8.78 -6.44 8.36
N LYS A 71 -9.72 -7.36 8.42
CA LYS A 71 -11.10 -7.09 8.88
C LYS A 71 -11.13 -6.76 10.36
N ARG A 72 -10.49 -7.61 11.18
CA ARG A 72 -10.55 -7.50 12.64
C ARG A 72 -9.90 -6.21 13.14
N PHE A 73 -8.74 -5.87 12.58
CA PHE A 73 -7.96 -4.73 13.05
C PHE A 73 -8.25 -3.43 12.28
N GLN A 74 -9.21 -3.46 11.36
CA GLN A 74 -9.66 -2.28 10.63
C GLN A 74 -8.51 -1.63 9.85
N VAL A 75 -7.87 -2.42 9.00
CA VAL A 75 -6.70 -1.98 8.23
C VAL A 75 -7.11 -1.42 6.88
N SER A 76 -6.51 -0.27 6.50
CA SER A 76 -6.55 0.23 5.13
C SER A 76 -5.29 -0.28 4.44
N LEU A 77 -5.44 -1.18 3.48
CA LEU A 77 -4.33 -1.86 2.84
C LEU A 77 -4.32 -1.59 1.34
N PHE A 78 -3.18 -1.10 0.84
CA PHE A 78 -2.95 -0.91 -0.58
C PHE A 78 -1.93 -1.93 -1.08
N ILE A 79 -2.30 -2.64 -2.15
CA ILE A 79 -1.42 -3.60 -2.81
C ILE A 79 -0.90 -2.95 -4.09
N VAL A 80 0.41 -2.71 -4.17
CA VAL A 80 1.00 -2.18 -5.40
C VAL A 80 1.17 -3.31 -6.40
N VAL A 81 0.80 -3.06 -7.66
CA VAL A 81 0.73 -4.08 -8.71
C VAL A 81 1.74 -3.76 -9.80
N GLY A 82 2.49 -4.77 -10.20
CA GLY A 82 3.42 -4.67 -11.32
C GLY A 82 4.68 -5.51 -11.12
N LYS A 83 5.18 -6.07 -12.21
CA LYS A 83 6.43 -6.83 -12.22
C LYS A 83 7.55 -5.91 -12.71
N VAL A 84 7.82 -4.89 -11.92
CA VAL A 84 8.82 -3.86 -12.22
C VAL A 84 9.66 -3.64 -10.98
N PRO A 85 10.84 -2.99 -11.11
CA PRO A 85 11.66 -2.69 -9.93
C PRO A 85 10.91 -1.88 -8.86
N ALA A 86 11.30 -2.06 -7.62
CA ALA A 86 10.68 -1.37 -6.49
C ALA A 86 10.68 0.14 -6.66
N ALA A 87 11.73 0.71 -7.28
CA ALA A 87 11.79 2.14 -7.54
C ALA A 87 10.64 2.61 -8.43
N GLU A 88 10.29 1.84 -9.47
CA GLU A 88 9.17 2.21 -10.34
C GLU A 88 7.83 2.12 -9.61
N LEU A 89 7.67 1.10 -8.78
CA LEU A 89 6.47 0.97 -7.96
C LEU A 89 6.32 2.16 -7.01
N ALA A 90 7.42 2.60 -6.41
CA ALA A 90 7.41 3.74 -5.50
C ALA A 90 7.07 5.04 -6.22
N HIS A 91 7.68 5.28 -7.38
CA HIS A 91 7.38 6.49 -8.16
C HIS A 91 5.93 6.50 -8.62
N ASN A 92 5.41 5.35 -9.04
CA ASN A 92 4.00 5.25 -9.40
C ASN A 92 3.10 5.54 -8.20
N PHE A 93 3.46 5.03 -7.02
CA PHE A 93 2.69 5.27 -5.80
C PHE A 93 2.61 6.78 -5.53
N ILE A 94 3.73 7.48 -5.64
CA ILE A 94 3.80 8.93 -5.42
C ILE A 94 2.93 9.67 -6.44
N ARG A 95 3.01 9.32 -7.71
CA ARG A 95 2.19 9.96 -8.77
C ARG A 95 0.71 9.70 -8.58
N THR A 96 0.37 8.59 -7.92
CA THR A 96 -1.02 8.17 -7.71
C THR A 96 -1.54 8.60 -6.32
N LEU A 97 -0.70 9.26 -5.52
CA LEU A 97 -0.99 9.55 -4.12
C LEU A 97 -2.30 10.30 -3.91
N GLN A 98 -2.61 11.25 -4.78
CA GLN A 98 -3.86 12.01 -4.66
C GLN A 98 -5.08 11.08 -4.75
N ARG A 99 -5.06 10.12 -5.64
CA ARG A 99 -6.15 9.13 -5.79
C ARG A 99 -6.20 8.18 -4.60
N ILE A 100 -5.04 7.81 -4.08
CA ILE A 100 -4.94 6.97 -2.88
C ILE A 100 -5.57 7.69 -1.69
N GLU A 101 -5.21 8.95 -1.49
CA GLU A 101 -5.73 9.75 -0.38
C GLU A 101 -7.23 10.02 -0.54
N SER A 102 -7.70 10.20 -1.77
CA SER A 102 -9.15 10.32 -2.02
C SER A 102 -9.90 9.08 -1.57
N MET A 103 -9.38 7.90 -1.85
CA MET A 103 -10.02 6.67 -1.39
C MET A 103 -10.01 6.58 0.14
N LEU A 104 -8.92 6.97 0.78
CA LEU A 104 -8.84 7.00 2.24
C LEU A 104 -9.83 7.98 2.86
N ASP A 105 -10.10 9.10 2.19
CA ASP A 105 -11.08 10.08 2.66
C ASP A 105 -12.51 9.59 2.48
N GLU A 106 -12.77 8.83 1.42
CA GLU A 106 -14.13 8.40 1.08
C GLU A 106 -14.54 7.09 1.73
N ARG A 107 -13.57 6.26 2.13
CA ARG A 107 -13.85 4.90 2.57
C ARG A 107 -13.17 4.60 3.90
N ARG A 108 -13.96 4.10 4.83
CA ARG A 108 -13.43 3.66 6.13
C ARG A 108 -12.85 2.26 6.04
N PRO A 109 -11.77 1.96 6.82
CA PRO A 109 -11.30 0.58 6.92
C PRO A 109 -12.38 -0.31 7.55
N PRO A 110 -12.36 -1.62 7.28
CA PRO A 110 -11.30 -2.33 6.56
C PRO A 110 -11.53 -2.32 5.06
N PHE A 111 -10.44 -2.23 4.30
CA PHE A 111 -10.51 -2.45 2.86
C PHE A 111 -9.13 -2.83 2.30
N ILE A 112 -9.14 -3.47 1.13
CA ILE A 112 -7.95 -3.71 0.34
C ILE A 112 -8.18 -3.09 -1.03
N ALA A 113 -7.26 -2.26 -1.48
CA ALA A 113 -7.30 -1.66 -2.80
C ALA A 113 -6.01 -1.96 -3.54
N LYS A 114 -6.08 -2.07 -4.87
CA LYS A 114 -4.91 -2.26 -5.72
C LYS A 114 -4.50 -0.93 -6.32
N VAL A 115 -3.20 -0.70 -6.40
CA VAL A 115 -2.62 0.48 -7.04
C VAL A 115 -1.92 -0.01 -8.30
N TYR A 116 -2.47 0.33 -9.45
CA TYR A 116 -1.98 -0.08 -10.76
C TYR A 116 -1.14 1.02 -11.38
N ARG A 117 -0.19 0.61 -12.22
CA ARG A 117 0.54 1.55 -13.07
C ARG A 117 -0.40 2.07 -14.16
N PRO A 118 -0.13 3.27 -14.71
CA PRO A 118 -0.98 3.80 -15.77
C PRO A 118 -0.90 2.93 -17.02
N ALA A 119 -1.96 2.97 -17.83
CA ALA A 119 -1.98 2.27 -19.11
C ALA A 119 -0.96 2.89 -20.07
N ALA A 120 -0.53 2.10 -21.08
CA ALA A 120 0.44 2.57 -22.06
C ALA A 120 0.01 3.85 -22.78
N VAL A 121 -1.30 3.97 -23.05
CA VAL A 121 -1.85 5.17 -23.69
C VAL A 121 -1.70 6.42 -22.82
N ASP A 122 -1.81 6.26 -21.51
CA ASP A 122 -1.67 7.37 -20.57
C ASP A 122 -0.21 7.81 -20.47
N ILE A 123 0.71 6.84 -20.47
CA ILE A 123 2.15 7.12 -20.44
C ILE A 123 2.57 7.86 -21.73
N ALA A 124 1.97 7.48 -22.87
CA ALA A 124 2.26 8.14 -24.15
C ALA A 124 1.85 9.61 -24.13
N ARG A 125 0.81 9.96 -23.36
CA ARG A 125 0.35 11.34 -23.21
C ARG A 125 1.18 12.13 -22.22
N SER A 126 1.63 11.47 -21.16
CA SER A 126 2.45 12.08 -20.11
C SER A 126 3.28 11.03 -19.41
N ALA A 127 4.60 11.23 -19.39
CA ALA A 127 5.54 10.33 -18.72
C ALA A 127 5.30 10.28 -17.19
N THR A 128 4.59 11.26 -16.64
CA THR A 128 4.30 11.35 -15.21
C THR A 128 2.84 11.05 -14.90
N ALA A 129 2.15 10.34 -15.80
CA ALA A 129 0.74 9.98 -15.60
C ALA A 129 0.55 9.20 -14.29
N ALA A 130 -0.52 9.51 -13.58
CA ALA A 130 -0.91 8.78 -12.37
C ALA A 130 -1.44 7.40 -12.74
N GLY A 131 -1.26 6.45 -11.84
CA GLY A 131 -1.85 5.13 -11.97
C GLY A 131 -3.31 5.12 -11.55
N HIS A 132 -3.84 3.92 -11.35
CA HIS A 132 -5.23 3.71 -10.97
C HIS A 132 -5.32 3.06 -9.60
N VAL A 133 -6.37 3.40 -8.86
CA VAL A 133 -6.67 2.79 -7.57
C VAL A 133 -8.02 2.08 -7.71
N GLU A 134 -8.05 0.80 -7.39
CA GLU A 134 -9.24 -0.01 -7.54
C GLU A 134 -9.53 -0.75 -6.24
N LEU A 135 -10.77 -0.65 -5.75
CA LEU A 135 -11.17 -1.40 -4.58
C LEU A 135 -11.21 -2.89 -4.91
N TRP A 136 -10.52 -3.68 -4.11
CA TRP A 136 -10.43 -5.12 -4.30
C TRP A 136 -11.18 -5.90 -3.23
N TYR A 137 -11.26 -5.37 -2.03
CA TYR A 137 -12.02 -5.97 -0.93
C TYR A 137 -12.58 -4.86 -0.04
N PRO A 138 -13.83 -4.93 0.42
CA PRO A 138 -14.82 -5.93 0.03
C PRO A 138 -15.30 -5.75 -1.42
N LYS A 139 -15.72 -6.85 -2.02
CA LYS A 139 -16.30 -6.79 -3.37
C LYS A 139 -17.61 -6.05 -3.33
N GLN A 140 -17.83 -5.25 -4.36
CA GLN A 140 -19.10 -4.55 -4.56
C GLN A 140 -19.98 -5.28 -5.55
#